data_0091c2552a278caa122038c9328ee49e
#
_entry.id   0091c2552a278caa122038c9328ee49e
#
_cell.length_a   1.000
_cell.length_b   1.000
_cell.length_c   1.000
_cell.angle_alpha   90.00
_cell.angle_beta   90.00
_cell.angle_gamma   90.00
#
_symmetry.space_group_name_H-M   'P 1'
#
loop_
_entity.id
_entity.type
_entity.pdbx_description
1 polymer ?
#
loop_
_entity_poly.entity_id
_entity_poly.type
_entity_poly.pdbx_seq_one_letter_code
_entity_poly.pdbx_strand_id
1 'polypeptide(L)'
;MWPLKAKDIFCIVYSIQRGLGCSWMDAREVLIVNPTSTNQVDPDFDASNERLNAWYNRNPQDTIIITGFIASTPDNVPTTLKRDGSDFSAAIFGALFQAKQVTIWTDVDGVYSADPRKGTTFFSFLLIKFTNIFSAY
;
A
#
# COMPACT_ATOMS: atom_id res chain seq x y z
N MET A 1 -12.43 10.41 -13.17
CA MET A 1 -12.25 10.35 -11.70
C MET A 1 -12.91 9.07 -11.21
N TRP A 2 -12.14 8.11 -10.69
CA TRP A 2 -12.70 6.87 -10.15
C TRP A 2 -13.36 7.18 -8.81
N PRO A 3 -14.62 6.79 -8.57
CA PRO A 3 -15.27 7.04 -7.30
C PRO A 3 -14.56 6.28 -6.18
N LEU A 4 -14.49 6.88 -4.99
CA LEU A 4 -14.07 6.22 -3.77
C LEU A 4 -14.95 4.98 -3.54
N LYS A 5 -14.34 3.86 -3.17
CA LYS A 5 -15.10 2.68 -2.78
C LYS A 5 -15.79 2.93 -1.44
N ALA A 6 -16.94 2.32 -1.22
CA ALA A 6 -17.72 2.50 0.01
C ALA A 6 -16.91 2.23 1.28
N LYS A 7 -15.98 1.25 1.26
CA LYS A 7 -15.09 0.94 2.38
C LYS A 7 -14.11 2.07 2.72
N ASP A 8 -13.61 2.78 1.70
CA ASP A 8 -12.66 3.88 1.89
C ASP A 8 -13.39 5.06 2.55
N ILE A 9 -14.60 5.35 2.10
CA ILE A 9 -15.49 6.34 2.71
C ILE A 9 -15.79 5.97 4.15
N PHE A 10 -16.07 4.70 4.45
CA PHE A 10 -16.38 4.24 5.79
C PHE A 10 -15.20 4.46 6.76
N CYS A 11 -13.98 4.10 6.38
CA CYS A 11 -12.80 4.33 7.19
C CYS A 11 -12.56 5.80 7.48
N ILE A 12 -12.72 6.67 6.47
CA ILE A 12 -12.56 8.12 6.62
C ILE A 12 -13.61 8.67 7.58
N VAL A 13 -14.88 8.37 7.35
CA VAL A 13 -16.00 8.86 8.19
C VAL A 13 -15.85 8.35 9.62
N TYR A 14 -15.50 7.08 9.82
CA TYR A 14 -15.27 6.52 11.16
C TYR A 14 -14.15 7.25 11.90
N SER A 15 -13.03 7.50 11.24
CA SER A 15 -11.87 8.19 11.83
C SER A 15 -12.20 9.64 12.18
N ILE A 16 -12.95 10.34 11.34
CA ILE A 16 -13.42 11.70 11.61
C ILE A 16 -14.40 11.71 12.80
N GLN A 17 -15.37 10.79 12.83
CA GLN A 17 -16.34 10.68 13.92
C GLN A 17 -15.68 10.37 15.28
N ARG A 18 -14.57 9.66 15.28
CA ARG A 18 -13.82 9.36 16.52
C ARG A 18 -12.91 10.50 16.95
N GLY A 19 -12.81 11.58 16.20
CA GLY A 19 -11.90 12.69 16.48
C GLY A 19 -10.42 12.29 16.43
N LEU A 20 -10.10 11.24 15.68
CA LEU A 20 -8.73 10.84 15.45
C LEU A 20 -8.08 11.88 14.54
N GLY A 21 -7.03 12.54 15.01
CA GLY A 21 -6.22 13.44 14.20
C GLY A 21 -5.54 12.64 13.09
N CYS A 22 -6.16 12.56 11.92
CA CYS A 22 -5.64 11.83 10.79
C CYS A 22 -5.81 12.61 9.49
N SER A 23 -4.87 12.43 8.56
CA SER A 23 -4.99 12.88 7.18
C SER A 23 -5.45 11.72 6.30
N TRP A 24 -6.17 12.05 5.27
CA TRP A 24 -6.52 11.10 4.21
C TRP A 24 -5.68 11.36 2.96
N MET A 25 -5.10 10.29 2.43
CA MET A 25 -4.29 10.31 1.20
C MET A 25 -4.94 9.46 0.12
N ASP A 26 -5.21 10.06 -1.02
CA ASP A 26 -5.50 9.29 -2.24
C ASP A 26 -4.18 8.79 -2.81
N ALA A 27 -3.99 7.47 -2.86
CA ALA A 27 -2.73 6.88 -3.35
C ALA A 27 -2.37 7.31 -4.78
N ARG A 28 -3.35 7.70 -5.61
CA ARG A 28 -3.11 8.20 -6.97
C ARG A 28 -2.35 9.53 -7.01
N GLU A 29 -2.39 10.30 -5.93
CA GLU A 29 -1.64 11.56 -5.85
C GLU A 29 -0.16 11.33 -5.61
N VAL A 30 0.20 10.19 -5.00
CA VAL A 30 1.54 9.90 -4.52
C VAL A 30 2.17 8.73 -5.25
N LEU A 31 1.46 7.61 -5.35
CA LEU A 31 2.02 6.37 -5.88
C LEU A 31 2.03 6.37 -7.42
N ILE A 32 3.23 6.34 -7.96
CA ILE A 32 3.50 6.23 -9.39
C ILE A 32 3.94 4.81 -9.72
N VAL A 33 3.35 4.24 -10.75
CA VAL A 33 3.68 2.89 -11.22
C VAL A 33 3.83 2.86 -12.75
N ASN A 34 4.80 2.09 -13.20
CA ASN A 34 5.01 1.81 -14.62
C ASN A 34 4.32 0.49 -14.97
N PRO A 35 3.37 0.47 -15.92
CA PRO A 35 2.77 -0.79 -16.37
C PRO A 35 3.80 -1.61 -17.15
N THR A 36 4.18 -2.76 -16.61
CA THR A 36 5.15 -3.67 -17.24
C THR A 36 4.48 -4.76 -18.06
N SER A 37 3.29 -5.16 -17.66
CA SER A 37 2.48 -6.15 -18.38
C SER A 37 1.00 -6.01 -18.04
N THR A 38 0.15 -6.85 -18.65
CA THR A 38 -1.29 -6.86 -18.36
C THR A 38 -1.59 -7.11 -16.87
N ASN A 39 -0.74 -7.88 -16.17
CA ASN A 39 -0.97 -8.32 -14.80
C ASN A 39 0.07 -7.80 -13.79
N GLN A 40 1.05 -7.00 -14.22
CA GLN A 40 2.11 -6.50 -13.36
C GLN A 40 2.31 -5.01 -13.56
N VAL A 41 2.69 -4.35 -12.49
CA VAL A 41 3.13 -2.97 -12.45
C VAL A 41 4.41 -2.87 -11.63
N ASP A 42 5.26 -1.94 -11.98
CA ASP A 42 6.51 -1.67 -11.29
C ASP A 42 6.42 -0.30 -10.61
N PRO A 43 6.53 -0.23 -9.26
CA PRO A 43 6.49 1.04 -8.55
C PRO A 43 7.73 1.90 -8.88
N ASP A 44 7.49 3.14 -9.25
CA ASP A 44 8.53 4.14 -9.34
C ASP A 44 8.73 4.77 -7.96
N PHE A 45 9.70 4.26 -7.21
CA PHE A 45 9.96 4.70 -5.85
C PHE A 45 10.48 6.13 -5.78
N ASP A 46 11.30 6.57 -6.75
CA ASP A 46 11.87 7.92 -6.75
C ASP A 46 10.78 8.97 -6.98
N ALA A 47 10.00 8.81 -8.04
CA ALA A 47 8.87 9.70 -8.33
C ALA A 47 7.81 9.68 -7.21
N SER A 48 7.55 8.50 -6.63
CA SER A 48 6.61 8.37 -5.52
C SER A 48 7.12 9.03 -4.25
N ASN A 49 8.40 8.92 -3.91
CA ASN A 49 9.01 9.60 -2.77
C ASN A 49 8.95 11.12 -2.89
N GLU A 50 9.24 11.66 -4.07
CA GLU A 50 9.13 13.10 -4.31
C GLU A 50 7.70 13.59 -4.06
N ARG A 51 6.71 12.89 -4.61
CA ARG A 51 5.29 13.23 -4.41
C ARG A 51 4.85 13.04 -2.96
N LEU A 52 5.32 11.99 -2.28
CA LEU A 52 5.03 11.73 -0.88
C LEU A 52 5.53 12.87 0.01
N ASN A 53 6.76 13.32 -0.19
CA ASN A 53 7.35 14.43 0.56
C ASN A 53 6.55 15.73 0.33
N ALA A 54 6.19 16.03 -0.90
CA ALA A 54 5.36 17.19 -1.21
C ALA A 54 3.95 17.09 -0.58
N TRP A 55 3.36 15.90 -0.55
CA TRP A 55 2.07 15.66 0.10
C TRP A 55 2.17 15.81 1.62
N TYR A 56 3.18 15.17 2.26
CA TYR A 56 3.37 15.18 3.71
C TYR A 56 3.63 16.60 4.26
N ASN A 57 4.39 17.40 3.55
CA ASN A 57 4.63 18.80 3.91
C ASN A 57 3.34 19.64 3.97
N ARG A 58 2.33 19.29 3.19
CA ARG A 58 1.01 19.94 3.18
C ARG A 58 0.04 19.36 4.21
N ASN A 59 0.30 18.12 4.67
CA ASN A 59 -0.61 17.36 5.54
C ASN A 59 0.17 16.71 6.71
N PRO A 60 0.80 17.51 7.59
CA PRO A 60 1.63 16.99 8.67
C PRO A 60 0.75 16.37 9.76
N GLN A 61 0.55 15.08 9.72
CA GLN A 61 -0.21 14.32 10.71
C GLN A 61 0.49 13.00 11.03
N ASP A 62 0.36 12.55 12.28
CA ASP A 62 0.96 11.29 12.74
C ASP A 62 0.24 10.05 12.22
N THR A 63 -1.03 10.20 11.88
CA THR A 63 -1.87 9.11 11.35
C THR A 63 -2.36 9.47 9.95
N ILE A 64 -2.09 8.59 9.00
CA ILE A 64 -2.50 8.76 7.62
C ILE A 64 -3.34 7.56 7.18
N ILE A 65 -4.52 7.83 6.65
CA ILE A 65 -5.37 6.81 6.01
C ILE A 65 -5.13 6.88 4.51
N ILE A 66 -4.67 5.78 3.94
CA ILE A 66 -4.27 5.70 2.53
C ILE A 66 -5.21 4.76 1.78
N THR A 67 -5.66 5.16 0.61
CA THR A 67 -6.41 4.26 -0.27
C THR A 67 -5.50 3.16 -0.79
N GLY A 68 -5.93 1.90 -0.66
CA GLY A 68 -5.20 0.76 -1.21
C GLY A 68 -5.59 0.44 -2.65
N PHE A 69 -4.80 -0.40 -3.32
CA PHE A 69 -5.07 -0.99 -4.65
C PHE A 69 -4.93 -0.03 -5.84
N ILE A 70 -4.98 1.27 -5.66
CA ILE A 70 -4.95 2.27 -6.74
C ILE A 70 -3.63 3.03 -6.78
N ALA A 71 -3.27 3.50 -7.97
CA ALA A 71 -2.06 4.27 -8.26
C ALA A 71 -2.28 5.16 -9.49
N SER A 72 -1.27 5.90 -9.91
CA SER A 72 -1.23 6.60 -11.19
C SER A 72 -0.01 6.18 -12.01
N THR A 73 -0.12 6.32 -13.32
CA THR A 73 1.06 6.27 -14.21
C THR A 73 1.84 7.58 -14.14
N PRO A 74 3.07 7.66 -14.71
CA PRO A 74 3.81 8.93 -14.83
C PRO A 74 3.01 10.05 -15.51
N ASP A 75 2.15 9.69 -16.45
CA ASP A 75 1.25 10.63 -17.17
C ASP A 75 0.00 11.01 -16.36
N ASN A 76 -0.05 10.68 -15.06
CA ASN A 76 -1.19 10.92 -14.17
C ASN A 76 -2.49 10.19 -14.60
N VAL A 77 -2.39 9.10 -15.34
CA VAL A 77 -3.54 8.27 -15.67
C VAL A 77 -3.83 7.32 -14.50
N PRO A 78 -5.04 7.34 -13.93
CA PRO A 78 -5.41 6.43 -12.85
C PRO A 78 -5.30 4.96 -13.27
N THR A 79 -4.67 4.17 -12.43
CA THR A 79 -4.47 2.73 -12.64
C THR A 79 -4.64 1.95 -11.34
N THR A 80 -4.44 0.64 -11.41
CA THR A 80 -4.51 -0.25 -10.24
C THR A 80 -3.22 -1.06 -10.12
N LEU A 81 -2.94 -1.56 -8.91
CA LEU A 81 -1.82 -2.45 -8.63
C LEU A 81 -2.07 -3.90 -9.06
N LYS A 82 -3.16 -4.13 -9.81
CA LYS A 82 -3.54 -5.45 -10.33
C LYS A 82 -3.88 -6.45 -9.21
N ARG A 83 -3.49 -7.73 -9.41
CA ARG A 83 -3.78 -8.80 -8.45
C ARG A 83 -3.07 -8.52 -7.11
N ASP A 84 -3.73 -8.89 -6.01
CA ASP A 84 -3.24 -8.73 -4.62
C ASP A 84 -2.79 -7.30 -4.28
N GLY A 85 -3.36 -6.32 -4.99
CA GLY A 85 -2.92 -4.93 -4.96
C GLY A 85 -3.07 -4.23 -3.60
N SER A 86 -3.93 -4.71 -2.69
CA SER A 86 -4.06 -4.13 -1.34
C SER A 86 -2.84 -4.45 -0.48
N ASP A 87 -2.37 -5.69 -0.49
CA ASP A 87 -1.19 -6.12 0.24
C ASP A 87 0.07 -5.51 -0.36
N PHE A 88 0.09 -5.42 -1.70
CA PHE A 88 1.16 -4.74 -2.41
C PHE A 88 1.19 -3.24 -2.10
N SER A 89 0.05 -2.56 -1.97
CA SER A 89 -0.02 -1.17 -1.49
C SER A 89 0.62 -1.03 -0.11
N ALA A 90 0.29 -1.93 0.82
CA ALA A 90 0.83 -1.89 2.17
C ALA A 90 2.36 -2.05 2.17
N ALA A 91 2.89 -2.94 1.35
CA ALA A 91 4.33 -3.15 1.20
C ALA A 91 5.03 -1.91 0.60
N ILE A 92 4.48 -1.33 -0.48
CA ILE A 92 5.05 -0.14 -1.13
C ILE A 92 5.06 1.05 -0.18
N PHE A 93 3.91 1.37 0.45
CA PHE A 93 3.87 2.49 1.40
C PHE A 93 4.69 2.22 2.64
N GLY A 94 4.80 0.96 3.08
CA GLY A 94 5.74 0.57 4.14
C GLY A 94 7.19 0.90 3.79
N ALA A 95 7.60 0.66 2.55
CA ALA A 95 8.94 1.03 2.07
C ALA A 95 9.09 2.56 1.93
N LEU A 96 8.13 3.25 1.32
CA LEU A 96 8.15 4.71 1.14
C LEU A 96 8.25 5.47 2.48
N PHE A 97 7.50 5.03 3.51
CA PHE A 97 7.56 5.60 4.85
C PHE A 97 8.71 5.05 5.71
N GLN A 98 9.54 4.15 5.18
CA GLN A 98 10.60 3.46 5.94
C GLN A 98 10.05 2.86 7.26
N ALA A 99 8.89 2.23 7.16
CA ALA A 99 8.17 1.71 8.30
C ALA A 99 8.98 0.61 9.01
N LYS A 100 9.02 0.64 10.34
CA LYS A 100 9.67 -0.40 11.16
C LYS A 100 8.96 -1.75 11.04
N GLN A 101 7.68 -1.72 10.75
CA GLN A 101 6.83 -2.90 10.65
C GLN A 101 5.64 -2.63 9.72
N VAL A 102 5.26 -3.63 8.95
CA VAL A 102 4.00 -3.66 8.19
C VAL A 102 3.17 -4.83 8.70
N THR A 103 1.92 -4.56 9.08
CA THR A 103 0.96 -5.60 9.49
C THR A 103 -0.13 -5.70 8.43
N ILE A 104 -0.29 -6.88 7.85
CA ILE A 104 -1.33 -7.17 6.87
C ILE A 104 -2.43 -7.97 7.56
N TRP A 105 -3.65 -7.42 7.59
CA TRP A 105 -4.83 -8.09 8.09
C TRP A 105 -5.51 -8.85 6.95
N THR A 106 -5.52 -10.16 7.06
CA THR A 106 -6.03 -11.07 6.02
C THR A 106 -6.82 -12.21 6.65
N ASP A 107 -7.54 -12.95 5.82
CA ASP A 107 -8.32 -14.14 6.19
C ASP A 107 -7.52 -15.44 6.18
N VAL A 108 -6.20 -15.36 6.00
CA VAL A 108 -5.27 -16.49 6.06
C VAL A 108 -4.31 -16.36 7.25
N ASP A 109 -3.83 -17.50 7.77
CA ASP A 109 -3.01 -17.56 8.97
C ASP A 109 -1.58 -17.03 8.79
N GLY A 110 -1.20 -16.62 7.58
CA GLY A 110 0.13 -16.08 7.28
C GLY A 110 0.60 -16.37 5.86
N VAL A 111 1.86 -16.08 5.60
CA VAL A 111 2.50 -16.43 4.33
C VAL A 111 3.05 -17.83 4.41
N TYR A 112 2.67 -18.68 3.47
CA TYR A 112 3.10 -20.07 3.38
C TYR A 112 4.26 -20.21 2.40
N SER A 113 5.14 -21.16 2.66
CA SER A 113 6.23 -21.51 1.76
C SER A 113 5.77 -22.17 0.46
N ALA A 114 4.54 -22.70 0.44
CA ALA A 114 3.89 -23.30 -0.72
C ALA A 114 2.37 -23.24 -0.56
N ASP A 115 1.63 -23.53 -1.63
CA ASP A 115 0.16 -23.61 -1.57
C ASP A 115 -0.26 -24.76 -0.64
N PRO A 116 -0.92 -24.49 0.51
CA PRO A 116 -1.29 -25.50 1.49
C PRO A 116 -2.27 -26.53 0.95
N ARG A 117 -2.93 -26.25 -0.19
CA ARG A 117 -3.85 -27.19 -0.86
C ARG A 117 -3.12 -28.20 -1.74
N LYS A 118 -1.83 -27.98 -2.03
CA LYS A 118 -1.03 -28.79 -2.95
C LYS A 118 0.07 -29.60 -2.29
N GLY A 119 0.32 -29.42 -1.00
CA GLY A 119 1.39 -30.07 -0.28
C GLY A 119 1.00 -30.50 1.12
N THR A 120 1.68 -31.55 1.63
CA THR A 120 1.49 -32.07 2.99
C THR A 120 2.49 -31.46 3.99
N THR A 121 3.48 -30.72 3.52
CA THR A 121 4.50 -30.08 4.38
C THR A 121 4.70 -28.64 3.92
N PHE A 122 4.25 -27.71 4.72
CA PHE A 122 4.45 -26.27 4.48
C PHE A 122 4.74 -25.58 5.82
N PHE A 123 5.51 -24.50 5.75
CA PHE A 123 5.76 -23.64 6.89
C PHE A 123 4.97 -22.35 6.73
N SER A 124 4.23 -21.96 7.77
CA SER A 124 3.58 -20.65 7.82
C SER A 124 4.53 -19.64 8.47
N PHE A 125 4.72 -18.49 7.82
CA PHE A 125 5.45 -17.38 8.39
C PHE A 125 4.46 -16.40 9.01
N LEU A 126 4.33 -16.44 10.32
CA LEU A 126 3.34 -15.63 11.06
C LEU A 126 3.71 -14.15 11.13
N LEU A 127 4.94 -13.77 10.82
CA LEU A 127 5.41 -12.39 10.92
C LEU A 127 6.40 -12.06 9.81
N ILE A 128 5.97 -11.32 8.80
CA ILE A 128 6.90 -10.68 7.88
C ILE A 128 7.42 -9.42 8.58
N LYS A 129 8.54 -9.54 9.31
CA LYS A 129 9.35 -8.37 9.63
C LYS A 129 10.05 -7.96 8.34
N PHE A 130 9.56 -6.93 7.67
CA PHE A 130 10.34 -6.23 6.67
C PHE A 130 11.44 -5.43 7.39
N THR A 131 12.49 -6.13 7.84
CA THR A 131 13.72 -5.49 8.23
C THR A 131 14.49 -5.19 6.94
N ASN A 132 14.42 -3.94 6.46
CA ASN A 132 15.32 -3.35 5.46
C ASN A 132 15.77 -4.30 4.32
N ILE A 133 14.84 -4.78 3.50
CA ILE A 133 15.20 -5.42 2.23
C ILE A 133 15.71 -4.37 1.21
N PHE A 134 15.46 -3.09 1.45
CA PHE A 134 15.83 -1.99 0.55
C PHE A 134 16.99 -1.11 1.03
N SER A 135 17.79 -1.53 2.02
CA SER A 135 18.99 -0.76 2.42
C SER A 135 20.28 -1.19 1.70
N ALA A 136 20.18 -1.79 0.52
CA ALA A 136 21.32 -2.22 -0.28
C ALA A 136 21.11 -1.82 -1.76
N TYR A 137 20.99 -0.53 -2.02
CA TYR A 137 21.34 0.08 -3.29
C TYR A 137 21.83 1.50 -3.03
#